data_5c5d0dfdf29ef5577ebc1ffa88a99ec7
#
_entry.id   5c5d0dfdf29ef5577ebc1ffa88a99ec7
#
_cell.length_a   1.000
_cell.length_b   1.000
_cell.length_c   1.000
_cell.angle_alpha   90.00
_cell.angle_beta   90.00
_cell.angle_gamma   90.00
#
_symmetry.space_group_name_H-M   'P 1'
#
loop_
_entity.id
_entity.type
_entity.pdbx_description
1 polymer ?
#
loop_
_entity_poly.entity_id
_entity_poly.type
_entity_poly.pdbx_seq_one_letter_code
_entity_poly.pdbx_strand_id
1 'polypeptide(L)'
;WEAALEHIQELSSRVFAATADYIAAHEDLDFMQTGKTLSINLSLSNDAEVQKLNAEFRHLDKPTNVLSFANIDDECFDDMVAESDVIELGDIIIALETMQKEAALKNISLHDHYCHLLIHGILHLMGFDHQDDAEAEYMENHEIRILALLNVPNPYQE
;
A
#
# COMPACT_ATOMS: atom_id res chain seq x y z
N TRP A 1 -10.18 -2.26 -14.58
CA TRP A 1 -8.80 -2.36 -14.10
C TRP A 1 -7.89 -3.09 -15.10
N GLU A 2 -8.25 -4.26 -15.59
CA GLU A 2 -7.44 -5.00 -16.58
C GLU A 2 -7.27 -4.22 -17.89
N ALA A 3 -8.27 -3.46 -18.30
CA ALA A 3 -8.17 -2.60 -19.47
C ALA A 3 -7.23 -1.41 -19.24
N ALA A 4 -7.10 -0.95 -18.00
CA ALA A 4 -6.22 0.15 -17.63
C ALA A 4 -4.77 -0.31 -17.40
N LEU A 5 -4.60 -1.48 -16.77
CA LEU A 5 -3.29 -2.06 -16.45
C LEU A 5 -3.28 -3.56 -16.77
N GLU A 6 -2.59 -3.93 -17.83
CA GLU A 6 -2.42 -5.34 -18.19
C GLU A 6 -1.61 -6.07 -17.13
N HIS A 7 -1.94 -7.34 -16.90
CA HIS A 7 -1.24 -8.22 -15.94
C HIS A 7 -1.16 -7.63 -14.52
N ILE A 8 -2.24 -6.94 -14.10
CA ILE A 8 -2.26 -6.24 -12.82
C ILE A 8 -2.07 -7.20 -11.62
N GLN A 9 -2.52 -8.44 -11.71
CA GLN A 9 -2.32 -9.42 -10.64
C GLN A 9 -0.85 -9.77 -10.47
N GLU A 10 -0.15 -10.00 -11.57
CA GLU A 10 1.29 -10.29 -11.55
C GLU A 10 2.08 -9.08 -11.06
N LEU A 11 1.71 -7.89 -11.52
CA LEU A 11 2.33 -6.64 -11.07
C LEU A 11 2.14 -6.45 -9.57
N SER A 12 0.93 -6.64 -9.08
CA SER A 12 0.61 -6.47 -7.65
C SER A 12 1.41 -7.45 -6.78
N SER A 13 1.51 -8.71 -7.21
CA SER A 13 2.30 -9.72 -6.49
C SER A 13 3.78 -9.36 -6.46
N ARG A 14 4.32 -8.86 -7.56
CA ARG A 14 5.72 -8.44 -7.65
C ARG A 14 6.00 -7.23 -6.76
N VAL A 15 5.08 -6.25 -6.74
CA VAL A 15 5.20 -5.07 -5.89
C VAL A 15 5.16 -5.46 -4.40
N PHE A 16 4.25 -6.36 -4.04
CA PHE A 16 4.17 -6.84 -2.66
C PHE A 16 5.43 -7.58 -2.24
N ALA A 17 5.93 -8.50 -3.07
CA ALA A 17 7.14 -9.25 -2.77
C ALA A 17 8.35 -8.32 -2.62
N ALA A 18 8.52 -7.36 -3.52
CA ALA A 18 9.62 -6.39 -3.46
C ALA A 18 9.55 -5.54 -2.18
N THR A 19 8.35 -5.09 -1.80
CA THR A 19 8.15 -4.30 -0.59
C THR A 19 8.45 -5.11 0.66
N ALA A 20 7.92 -6.32 0.75
CA ALA A 20 8.12 -7.19 1.91
C ALA A 20 9.60 -7.56 2.07
N ASP A 21 10.27 -7.93 1.00
CA ASP A 21 11.69 -8.29 1.03
C ASP A 21 12.57 -7.10 1.43
N TYR A 22 12.28 -5.91 0.89
CA TYR A 22 13.02 -4.71 1.24
C TYR A 22 12.86 -4.35 2.72
N ILE A 23 11.63 -4.35 3.22
CA ILE A 23 11.37 -4.00 4.62
C ILE A 23 11.98 -5.05 5.55
N ALA A 24 11.89 -6.34 5.22
CA ALA A 24 12.52 -7.39 6.02
C ALA A 24 14.03 -7.21 6.14
N ALA A 25 14.67 -6.69 5.10
CA ALA A 25 16.12 -6.46 5.09
C ALA A 25 16.56 -5.17 5.80
N HIS A 26 15.67 -4.18 5.93
CA HIS A 26 16.02 -2.83 6.42
C HIS A 26 15.34 -2.44 7.73
N GLU A 27 14.34 -3.20 8.17
CA GLU A 27 13.57 -2.91 9.38
C GLU A 27 13.48 -4.13 10.28
N ASP A 28 13.40 -3.89 11.57
CA ASP A 28 13.29 -4.94 12.58
C ASP A 28 11.84 -5.00 13.09
N LEU A 29 10.96 -5.64 12.31
CA LEU A 29 9.57 -5.81 12.67
C LEU A 29 9.31 -7.23 13.17
N ASP A 30 8.77 -7.36 14.37
CA ASP A 30 8.59 -8.64 15.05
C ASP A 30 7.85 -9.68 14.20
N PHE A 31 6.75 -9.28 13.55
CA PHE A 31 5.96 -10.22 12.76
C PHE A 31 6.69 -10.75 11.53
N MET A 32 7.69 -10.03 11.03
CA MET A 32 8.48 -10.46 9.86
C MET A 32 9.56 -11.49 10.23
N GLN A 33 9.86 -11.62 11.51
CA GLN A 33 10.89 -12.54 12.00
C GLN A 33 10.35 -13.93 12.32
N THR A 34 9.05 -14.13 12.17
CA THR A 34 8.40 -15.41 12.47
C THR A 34 8.63 -16.47 11.40
N GLY A 35 9.06 -16.09 10.20
CA GLY A 35 9.15 -16.97 9.04
C GLY A 35 7.82 -17.35 8.43
N LYS A 36 6.73 -16.76 8.90
CA LYS A 36 5.38 -17.03 8.39
C LYS A 36 5.11 -16.27 7.10
N THR A 37 4.14 -16.74 6.34
CA THR A 37 3.72 -16.09 5.09
C THR A 37 2.93 -14.82 5.40
N LEU A 38 3.28 -13.71 4.74
CA LEU A 38 2.54 -12.45 4.83
C LEU A 38 1.47 -12.40 3.74
N SER A 39 0.32 -11.85 4.06
CA SER A 39 -0.81 -11.72 3.13
C SER A 39 -1.46 -10.35 3.28
N ILE A 40 -1.98 -9.83 2.17
CA ILE A 40 -2.81 -8.63 2.14
C ILE A 40 -4.07 -8.91 1.33
N ASN A 41 -5.14 -8.19 1.63
CA ASN A 41 -6.34 -8.18 0.80
C ASN A 41 -6.33 -6.89 -0.03
N LEU A 42 -6.24 -7.03 -1.34
CA LEU A 42 -6.21 -5.90 -2.26
C LEU A 42 -7.49 -5.86 -3.06
N SER A 43 -8.23 -4.76 -2.93
CA SER A 43 -9.47 -4.52 -3.68
C SER A 43 -9.23 -3.40 -4.69
N LEU A 44 -9.41 -3.72 -5.96
CA LEU A 44 -9.31 -2.78 -7.07
C LEU A 44 -10.74 -2.29 -7.35
N SER A 45 -11.02 -1.05 -6.96
CA SER A 45 -12.37 -0.53 -6.87
C SER A 45 -12.55 0.74 -7.72
N ASN A 46 -13.57 1.52 -7.42
CA ASN A 46 -13.93 2.76 -8.10
C ASN A 46 -14.16 3.88 -7.09
N ASP A 47 -14.26 5.11 -7.58
CA ASP A 47 -14.42 6.30 -6.74
C ASP A 47 -15.70 6.25 -5.90
N ALA A 48 -16.81 5.77 -6.46
CA ALA A 48 -18.09 5.73 -5.75
C ALA A 48 -18.02 4.81 -4.52
N GLU A 49 -17.44 3.64 -4.67
CA GLU A 49 -17.29 2.70 -3.56
C GLU A 49 -16.30 3.18 -2.53
N VAL A 50 -15.16 3.73 -2.97
CA VAL A 50 -14.13 4.26 -2.08
C VAL A 50 -14.67 5.46 -1.29
N GLN A 51 -15.44 6.35 -1.93
CA GLN A 51 -16.08 7.48 -1.25
C GLN A 51 -17.02 6.99 -0.14
N LYS A 52 -17.79 5.95 -0.40
CA LYS A 52 -18.70 5.34 0.58
C LYS A 52 -17.94 4.78 1.77
N LEU A 53 -16.86 4.06 1.53
CA LEU A 53 -16.01 3.51 2.59
C LEU A 53 -15.29 4.61 3.37
N ASN A 54 -14.82 5.65 2.69
CA ASN A 54 -14.17 6.78 3.33
C ASN A 54 -15.14 7.53 4.24
N ALA A 55 -16.39 7.71 3.82
CA ALA A 55 -17.43 8.32 4.63
C ALA A 55 -17.76 7.47 5.86
N GLU A 56 -17.87 6.15 5.69
CA GLU A 56 -18.23 5.22 6.76
C GLU A 56 -17.12 5.04 7.80
N PHE A 57 -15.86 4.86 7.36
CA PHE A 57 -14.76 4.50 8.25
C PHE A 57 -13.83 5.65 8.62
N ARG A 58 -13.78 6.71 7.83
CA ARG A 58 -12.90 7.87 8.07
C ARG A 58 -13.67 9.16 8.27
N HIS A 59 -15.01 9.14 8.17
CA HIS A 59 -15.89 10.29 8.30
C HIS A 59 -15.61 11.40 7.27
N LEU A 60 -15.12 11.01 6.09
CA LEU A 60 -14.80 11.91 4.99
C LEU A 60 -15.63 11.51 3.77
N ASP A 61 -16.69 12.27 3.46
CA ASP A 61 -17.59 11.99 2.34
C ASP A 61 -17.00 12.54 1.03
N LYS A 62 -15.91 11.92 0.60
CA LYS A 62 -15.23 12.25 -0.65
C LYS A 62 -14.41 11.07 -1.15
N PRO A 63 -14.15 10.97 -2.46
CA PRO A 63 -13.25 9.94 -2.97
C PRO A 63 -11.81 10.22 -2.54
N THR A 64 -11.02 9.17 -2.47
CA THR A 64 -9.57 9.24 -2.24
C THR A 64 -8.91 8.20 -3.14
N ASN A 65 -7.59 8.24 -3.27
CA ASN A 65 -6.86 7.31 -4.14
C ASN A 65 -6.73 5.91 -3.53
N VAL A 66 -6.35 5.82 -2.27
CA VAL A 66 -6.12 4.54 -1.59
C VAL A 66 -6.58 4.63 -0.14
N LEU A 67 -7.22 3.55 0.33
CA LEU A 67 -7.56 3.35 1.75
C LEU A 67 -6.81 2.11 2.23
N SER A 68 -6.23 2.19 3.43
CA SER A 68 -5.54 1.09 4.08
C SER A 68 -6.10 0.87 5.48
N PHE A 69 -6.39 -0.38 5.81
CA PHE A 69 -6.90 -0.78 7.12
C PHE A 69 -5.95 -1.83 7.70
N ALA A 70 -5.08 -1.41 8.60
CA ALA A 70 -4.00 -2.24 9.12
C ALA A 70 -4.44 -3.08 10.32
N ASN A 71 -4.23 -4.39 10.25
CA ASN A 71 -4.54 -5.30 11.34
C ASN A 71 -3.58 -5.13 12.54
N ILE A 72 -2.39 -4.58 12.29
CA ILE A 72 -1.41 -4.29 13.35
C ILE A 72 -1.97 -3.33 14.41
N ASP A 73 -2.96 -2.51 14.04
CA ASP A 73 -3.62 -1.59 14.95
C ASP A 73 -4.66 -2.28 15.85
N ASP A 74 -4.98 -3.55 15.58
CA ASP A 74 -5.92 -4.33 16.38
C ASP A 74 -5.21 -4.89 17.62
N GLU A 75 -5.88 -4.82 18.77
CA GLU A 75 -5.36 -5.33 20.05
C GLU A 75 -5.01 -6.82 20.01
N CYS A 76 -5.72 -7.58 19.16
CA CYS A 76 -5.52 -9.02 19.02
C CYS A 76 -4.49 -9.39 17.96
N PHE A 77 -3.78 -8.42 17.38
CA PHE A 77 -2.83 -8.71 16.28
C PHE A 77 -1.76 -9.72 16.68
N ASP A 78 -1.16 -9.56 17.85
CA ASP A 78 -0.12 -10.47 18.32
C ASP A 78 -0.64 -11.90 18.50
N ASP A 79 -1.87 -12.04 18.98
CA ASP A 79 -2.53 -13.33 19.11
C ASP A 79 -2.80 -13.96 17.75
N MET A 80 -3.24 -13.15 16.78
CA MET A 80 -3.46 -13.61 15.40
C MET A 80 -2.16 -14.11 14.77
N VAL A 81 -1.05 -13.41 14.99
CA VAL A 81 0.27 -13.82 14.51
C VAL A 81 0.69 -15.14 15.11
N ALA A 82 0.46 -15.33 16.42
CA ALA A 82 0.84 -16.54 17.14
C ALA A 82 0.02 -17.77 16.69
N GLU A 83 -1.26 -17.59 16.37
CA GLU A 83 -2.21 -18.68 16.12
C GLU A 83 -2.27 -19.16 14.67
N SER A 84 -1.77 -18.37 13.73
CA SER A 84 -1.91 -18.66 12.30
C SER A 84 -0.55 -18.84 11.62
N ASP A 85 -0.53 -19.65 10.56
CA ASP A 85 0.64 -19.81 9.69
C ASP A 85 0.76 -18.69 8.64
N VAL A 86 -0.32 -17.94 8.44
CA VAL A 86 -0.38 -16.80 7.52
C VAL A 86 -0.71 -15.56 8.35
N ILE A 87 0.10 -14.52 8.18
CA ILE A 87 -0.13 -13.23 8.83
C ILE A 87 -0.87 -12.34 7.85
N GLU A 88 -2.12 -12.03 8.15
CA GLU A 88 -2.93 -11.09 7.36
C GLU A 88 -2.64 -9.67 7.83
N LEU A 89 -2.00 -8.87 6.98
CA LEU A 89 -1.60 -7.50 7.33
C LEU A 89 -2.76 -6.51 7.27
N GLY A 90 -3.76 -6.79 6.44
CA GLY A 90 -4.95 -5.94 6.35
C GLY A 90 -5.47 -5.78 4.93
N ASP A 91 -6.23 -4.72 4.73
CA ASP A 91 -6.93 -4.42 3.48
C ASP A 91 -6.43 -3.15 2.85
N ILE A 92 -6.25 -3.18 1.53
CA ILE A 92 -5.94 -2.01 0.70
C ILE A 92 -6.99 -1.91 -0.38
N ILE A 93 -7.58 -0.73 -0.56
CA ILE A 93 -8.61 -0.47 -1.56
C ILE A 93 -8.17 0.73 -2.39
N ILE A 94 -8.08 0.56 -3.72
CA ILE A 94 -7.60 1.61 -4.63
C ILE A 94 -8.73 2.01 -5.57
N ALA A 95 -8.94 3.34 -5.72
CA ALA A 95 -9.94 3.90 -6.59
C ALA A 95 -9.35 4.20 -7.97
N LEU A 96 -9.90 3.56 -9.01
CA LEU A 96 -9.36 3.66 -10.38
C LEU A 96 -9.39 5.09 -10.92
N GLU A 97 -10.54 5.74 -10.88
CA GLU A 97 -10.71 7.06 -11.51
C GLU A 97 -9.84 8.13 -10.85
N THR A 98 -9.76 8.14 -9.51
CA THR A 98 -8.89 9.08 -8.79
C THR A 98 -7.43 8.84 -9.14
N MET A 99 -7.01 7.57 -9.19
CA MET A 99 -5.64 7.21 -9.57
C MET A 99 -5.32 7.68 -11.00
N GLN A 100 -6.25 7.47 -11.94
CA GLN A 100 -6.07 7.90 -13.33
C GLN A 100 -5.94 9.42 -13.45
N LYS A 101 -6.76 10.17 -12.73
CA LYS A 101 -6.68 11.63 -12.67
C LYS A 101 -5.35 12.12 -12.14
N GLU A 102 -4.89 11.54 -11.05
CA GLU A 102 -3.62 11.91 -10.43
C GLU A 102 -2.44 11.63 -11.34
N ALA A 103 -2.42 10.48 -11.99
CA ALA A 103 -1.36 10.12 -12.93
C ALA A 103 -1.30 11.12 -14.10
N ALA A 104 -2.47 11.49 -14.64
CA ALA A 104 -2.55 12.48 -15.72
C ALA A 104 -2.06 13.85 -15.28
N LEU A 105 -2.46 14.31 -14.09
CA LEU A 105 -2.04 15.61 -13.54
C LEU A 105 -0.54 15.67 -13.27
N LYS A 106 0.05 14.57 -12.82
CA LYS A 106 1.48 14.48 -12.52
C LYS A 106 2.31 14.14 -13.76
N ASN A 107 1.66 13.87 -14.88
CA ASN A 107 2.30 13.45 -16.13
C ASN A 107 3.21 12.23 -15.95
N ILE A 108 2.71 11.24 -15.25
CA ILE A 108 3.37 9.96 -15.03
C ILE A 108 2.50 8.83 -15.56
N SER A 109 3.10 7.65 -15.82
CA SER A 109 2.34 6.52 -16.28
C SER A 109 1.42 5.98 -15.20
N LEU A 110 0.31 5.37 -15.62
CA LEU A 110 -0.60 4.72 -14.69
C LEU A 110 0.09 3.58 -13.94
N HIS A 111 0.95 2.83 -14.62
CA HIS A 111 1.78 1.78 -14.04
C HIS A 111 2.61 2.32 -12.85
N ASP A 112 3.34 3.41 -13.07
CA ASP A 112 4.22 3.99 -12.05
C ASP A 112 3.43 4.52 -10.86
N HIS A 113 2.31 5.19 -11.13
CA HIS A 113 1.47 5.71 -10.05
C HIS A 113 0.80 4.58 -9.26
N TYR A 114 0.37 3.52 -9.94
CA TYR A 114 -0.19 2.34 -9.27
C TYR A 114 0.82 1.68 -8.33
N CYS A 115 2.05 1.49 -8.82
CA CYS A 115 3.12 0.92 -7.98
C CYS A 115 3.35 1.78 -6.73
N HIS A 116 3.37 3.11 -6.88
CA HIS A 116 3.55 4.02 -5.75
C HIS A 116 2.41 3.90 -4.73
N LEU A 117 1.16 3.95 -5.19
CA LEU A 117 0.01 3.84 -4.30
C LEU A 117 -0.04 2.50 -3.57
N LEU A 118 0.27 1.42 -4.26
CA LEU A 118 0.28 0.09 -3.65
C LEU A 118 1.38 -0.03 -2.59
N ILE A 119 2.60 0.42 -2.89
CA ILE A 119 3.69 0.43 -1.92
C ILE A 119 3.31 1.26 -0.69
N HIS A 120 2.77 2.45 -0.90
CA HIS A 120 2.32 3.33 0.17
C HIS A 120 1.31 2.63 1.09
N GLY A 121 0.31 1.97 0.49
CA GLY A 121 -0.68 1.20 1.24
C GLY A 121 -0.06 0.04 2.02
N ILE A 122 0.85 -0.70 1.41
CA ILE A 122 1.52 -1.83 2.07
C ILE A 122 2.34 -1.33 3.27
N LEU A 123 3.06 -0.23 3.13
CA LEU A 123 3.84 0.34 4.23
C LEU A 123 2.94 0.74 5.40
N HIS A 124 1.77 1.31 5.14
CA HIS A 124 0.79 1.58 6.19
C HIS A 124 0.35 0.30 6.90
N LEU A 125 0.13 -0.79 6.17
CA LEU A 125 -0.23 -2.08 6.77
C LEU A 125 0.89 -2.63 7.66
N MET A 126 2.12 -2.27 7.40
CA MET A 126 3.28 -2.67 8.18
C MET A 126 3.57 -1.77 9.38
N GLY A 127 2.78 -0.71 9.55
CA GLY A 127 2.87 0.18 10.70
C GLY A 127 3.53 1.53 10.45
N PHE A 128 3.95 1.81 9.22
CA PHE A 128 4.52 3.12 8.86
C PHE A 128 3.40 4.15 8.74
N ASP A 129 3.66 5.37 9.14
CA ASP A 129 2.68 6.46 9.09
C ASP A 129 3.39 7.76 8.69
N HIS A 130 2.63 8.82 8.48
CA HIS A 130 3.13 10.13 8.08
C HIS A 130 2.42 11.26 8.84
N GLN A 131 2.27 11.08 10.16
CA GLN A 131 1.59 12.08 11.01
C GLN A 131 2.42 13.34 11.26
N ASP A 132 3.75 13.21 11.22
CA ASP A 132 4.66 14.36 11.31
C ASP A 132 5.67 14.32 10.16
N ASP A 133 6.44 15.41 10.02
CA ASP A 133 7.39 15.57 8.91
C ASP A 133 8.51 14.51 8.92
N ALA A 134 8.96 14.11 10.10
CA ALA A 134 10.01 13.10 10.23
C ALA A 134 9.51 11.71 9.81
N GLU A 135 8.31 11.34 10.23
CA GLU A 135 7.68 10.09 9.84
C GLU A 135 7.38 10.06 8.34
N ALA A 136 6.89 11.18 7.80
CA ALA A 136 6.61 11.31 6.37
C ALA A 136 7.88 11.12 5.54
N GLU A 137 8.97 11.77 5.91
CA GLU A 137 10.26 11.66 5.21
C GLU A 137 10.80 10.22 5.27
N TYR A 138 10.70 9.59 6.42
CA TYR A 138 11.15 8.22 6.63
C TYR A 138 10.37 7.24 5.74
N MET A 139 9.05 7.36 5.72
CA MET A 139 8.19 6.54 4.89
C MET A 139 8.42 6.79 3.41
N GLU A 140 8.52 8.05 2.99
CA GLU A 140 8.79 8.43 1.60
C GLU A 140 10.13 7.89 1.10
N ASN A 141 11.16 7.89 1.94
CA ASN A 141 12.46 7.32 1.59
C ASN A 141 12.36 5.81 1.30
N HIS A 142 11.57 5.08 2.07
CA HIS A 142 11.31 3.67 1.79
C HIS A 142 10.57 3.50 0.46
N GLU A 143 9.55 4.33 0.20
CA GLU A 143 8.81 4.28 -1.07
C GLU A 143 9.76 4.50 -2.26
N ILE A 144 10.62 5.51 -2.18
CA ILE A 144 11.57 5.84 -3.24
C ILE A 144 12.50 4.67 -3.55
N ARG A 145 13.04 4.04 -2.51
CA ARG A 145 13.99 2.93 -2.67
C ARG A 145 13.32 1.66 -3.22
N ILE A 146 12.12 1.35 -2.76
CA ILE A 146 11.37 0.21 -3.25
C ILE A 146 10.98 0.43 -4.72
N LEU A 147 10.51 1.64 -5.05
CA LEU A 147 10.18 2.00 -6.43
C LEU A 147 11.39 1.87 -7.35
N ALA A 148 12.58 2.27 -6.88
CA ALA A 148 13.82 2.13 -7.66
C ALA A 148 14.11 0.67 -7.99
N LEU A 149 13.81 -0.27 -7.09
CA LEU A 149 13.96 -1.71 -7.33
C LEU A 149 13.03 -2.20 -8.45
N LEU A 150 11.93 -1.50 -8.67
CA LEU A 150 10.94 -1.81 -9.70
C LEU A 150 11.14 -0.97 -10.96
N ASN A 151 12.24 -0.22 -11.06
CA ASN A 151 12.56 0.69 -12.16
C ASN A 151 11.53 1.82 -12.32
N VAL A 152 10.94 2.27 -11.23
CA VAL A 152 9.99 3.39 -11.20
C VAL A 152 10.71 4.63 -10.68
N PRO A 153 10.62 5.77 -11.39
CA PRO A 153 11.27 7.01 -10.94
C PRO A 153 10.72 7.52 -9.62
N ASN A 154 11.53 8.30 -8.91
CA ASN A 154 11.13 8.94 -7.65
C ASN A 154 9.90 9.82 -7.85
N PRO A 155 8.75 9.52 -7.20
CA PRO A 155 7.52 10.29 -7.40
C PRO A 155 7.54 11.68 -6.74
N TYR A 156 8.52 11.92 -5.88
CA TYR A 156 8.65 13.18 -5.14
C TYR A 156 9.63 14.18 -5.76
N GLN A 157 10.25 13.82 -6.87
CA GLN A 157 11.07 14.74 -7.65
C GLN A 157 10.21 15.57 -8.58
N GLU A 158 10.47 16.85 -8.63
CA GLU A 158 9.84 17.79 -9.57
C GLU A 158 10.54 17.79 -10.93
#